data_9d9f861c3064e523064fb2df0c9d92c7
#
_entry.id   9d9f861c3064e523064fb2df0c9d92c7
#
_cell.length_a   1.000
_cell.length_b   1.000
_cell.length_c   1.000
_cell.angle_alpha   90.00
_cell.angle_beta   90.00
_cell.angle_gamma   90.00
#
_symmetry.space_group_name_H-M   'P 1'
#
loop_
_entity.id
_entity.type
_entity.pdbx_description
1 polymer ?
#
loop_
_entity_poly.entity_id
_entity_poly.type
_entity_poly.pdbx_seq_one_letter_code
_entity_poly.pdbx_strand_id
1 'polypeptide(L)'
;MPIKYPETGRRTLHSEPVHLESIHPEVVVPTTLTNATLSVTAQPGVKSTGNSTTTTLGAGATFEGEWINIAAYPVITINGGTDVPGTLYAEFNSTAATGGNVHRIVQLSSGLSGSFGIHGLGRVDTYFRVRLVNGSTNQTSVEIETYLSPTPIIAQPTSRAAQVVNDYYDVLNVRQLSDPRLDEANGKQADRTVVQKFGANPNVAAGTLEDIWYGGGMYTGFLTAASAIRIQAGGNTNDTAAGTGARSVMIIGLDENWNEASEEVATNGTSASSATTTTFIRVYRAYIADVGTYGGANIADVVIETTGGTIVGAIEAVKGQTQLAIYAIPAGKKAFVRRVSATVGGSKAAYVYFYQRQNADVVSAPFTSKRLWYEFAELAGEASEEFKSYIGPFPAKTDVWTQALGPTGGAAISAAFDVVLVPE
;
A
#
# COMPACT_ATOMS: atom_id res chain seq x y z
N MET A 1 12.71 -14.09 -50.52
CA MET A 1 13.94 -13.43 -50.04
C MET A 1 13.95 -13.54 -48.53
N PRO A 2 14.89 -14.23 -47.90
CA PRO A 2 14.95 -14.34 -46.45
C PRO A 2 15.64 -13.09 -45.86
N ILE A 3 15.03 -12.51 -44.83
CA ILE A 3 15.56 -11.37 -44.09
C ILE A 3 16.69 -11.90 -43.19
N LYS A 4 17.92 -11.43 -43.43
CA LYS A 4 19.06 -11.66 -42.54
C LYS A 4 18.93 -10.76 -41.31
N TYR A 5 18.87 -11.37 -40.13
CA TYR A 5 19.10 -10.66 -38.86
C TYR A 5 20.59 -10.41 -38.69
N PRO A 6 21.03 -9.22 -38.21
CA PRO A 6 22.42 -8.99 -37.89
C PRO A 6 22.80 -9.76 -36.64
N GLU A 7 23.96 -10.40 -36.65
CA GLU A 7 24.59 -11.10 -35.55
C GLU A 7 24.77 -10.16 -34.34
N THR A 8 24.32 -10.60 -33.18
CA THR A 8 24.57 -9.94 -31.91
C THR A 8 26.04 -10.03 -31.57
N GLY A 9 26.80 -8.99 -31.91
CA GLY A 9 28.15 -8.80 -31.41
C GLY A 9 28.12 -8.72 -29.88
N ARG A 10 28.86 -9.64 -29.22
CA ARG A 10 29.20 -9.52 -27.80
C ARG A 10 29.89 -8.16 -27.60
N ARG A 11 29.20 -7.20 -26.99
CA ARG A 11 29.87 -6.03 -26.43
C ARG A 11 30.62 -6.46 -25.19
N THR A 12 31.92 -6.57 -25.29
CA THR A 12 32.80 -6.50 -24.12
C THR A 12 32.56 -5.13 -23.48
N LEU A 13 32.04 -5.13 -22.27
CA LEU A 13 32.00 -3.92 -21.45
C LEU A 13 33.44 -3.50 -21.18
N HIS A 14 33.90 -2.48 -21.89
CA HIS A 14 35.10 -1.74 -21.47
C HIS A 14 34.75 -1.10 -20.12
N SER A 15 35.55 -1.39 -19.11
CA SER A 15 35.52 -0.76 -17.80
C SER A 15 36.00 0.68 -17.88
N GLU A 16 35.14 1.57 -18.35
CA GLU A 16 35.37 2.99 -18.11
C GLU A 16 34.86 3.34 -16.71
N PRO A 17 35.59 4.16 -15.95
CA PRO A 17 35.10 4.58 -14.63
C PRO A 17 33.82 5.37 -14.76
N VAL A 18 32.77 4.90 -14.08
CA VAL A 18 31.49 5.61 -13.98
C VAL A 18 31.67 6.72 -12.95
N HIS A 19 31.66 7.97 -13.37
CA HIS A 19 31.55 9.13 -12.49
C HIS A 19 30.10 9.23 -11.96
N LEU A 20 29.93 9.03 -10.67
CA LEU A 20 28.68 9.32 -9.98
C LEU A 20 28.79 10.72 -9.38
N GLU A 21 28.06 11.67 -9.94
CA GLU A 21 27.89 12.97 -9.28
C GLU A 21 27.08 12.82 -7.98
N SER A 22 27.47 13.60 -6.98
CA SER A 22 26.88 13.63 -5.64
C SER A 22 25.36 13.84 -5.70
N ILE A 23 24.60 12.88 -5.22
CA ILE A 23 23.13 12.95 -5.16
C ILE A 23 22.66 13.68 -3.87
N HIS A 24 23.55 13.90 -2.90
CA HIS A 24 23.22 14.63 -1.66
C HIS A 24 24.51 15.23 -1.05
N PRO A 25 24.50 16.47 -0.55
CA PRO A 25 25.69 17.14 -0.02
C PRO A 25 26.30 16.47 1.24
N GLU A 26 25.63 15.51 1.84
CA GLU A 26 26.11 14.82 3.06
C GLU A 26 26.59 13.38 2.81
N VAL A 27 26.50 12.89 1.58
CA VAL A 27 26.98 11.54 1.22
C VAL A 27 28.20 11.66 0.32
N VAL A 28 29.38 11.48 0.87
CA VAL A 28 30.60 11.32 0.08
C VAL A 28 30.60 9.92 -0.52
N VAL A 29 30.14 9.80 -1.76
CA VAL A 29 30.24 8.56 -2.52
C VAL A 29 31.61 8.54 -3.20
N PRO A 30 32.41 7.47 -3.10
CA PRO A 30 33.65 7.37 -3.83
C PRO A 30 33.39 7.49 -5.33
N THR A 31 34.10 8.36 -6.01
CA THR A 31 33.90 8.65 -7.43
C THR A 31 34.38 7.54 -8.37
N THR A 32 34.96 6.46 -7.85
CA THR A 32 35.52 5.38 -8.68
C THR A 32 35.08 4.02 -8.11
N LEU A 33 34.25 3.29 -8.87
CA LEU A 33 33.92 1.89 -8.59
C LEU A 33 34.92 0.99 -9.35
N THR A 34 35.87 0.42 -8.64
CA THR A 34 36.72 -0.65 -9.17
C THR A 34 36.25 -1.98 -8.60
N ASN A 35 35.87 -2.93 -9.46
CA ASN A 35 35.53 -4.31 -9.14
C ASN A 35 34.28 -4.50 -8.23
N ALA A 36 33.18 -3.81 -8.55
CA ALA A 36 31.85 -4.06 -7.95
C ALA A 36 31.77 -4.10 -6.40
N THR A 37 32.75 -3.52 -5.71
CA THR A 37 32.74 -3.43 -4.24
C THR A 37 32.54 -1.98 -3.84
N LEU A 38 31.34 -1.66 -3.34
CA LEU A 38 31.06 -0.36 -2.76
C LEU A 38 31.56 -0.38 -1.31
N SER A 39 32.70 0.22 -1.03
CA SER A 39 33.16 0.46 0.34
C SER A 39 32.54 1.75 0.86
N VAL A 40 31.49 1.63 1.65
CA VAL A 40 30.97 2.76 2.43
C VAL A 40 31.81 2.86 3.69
N THR A 41 32.72 3.83 3.74
CA THR A 41 33.47 4.14 4.96
C THR A 41 32.53 4.95 5.85
N ALA A 42 31.85 4.29 6.77
CA ALA A 42 31.15 5.00 7.84
C ALA A 42 32.19 5.81 8.64
N GLN A 43 31.92 7.08 8.95
CA GLN A 43 32.76 7.81 9.88
C GLN A 43 32.82 7.04 11.20
N PRO A 44 34.03 6.77 11.74
CA PRO A 44 34.13 6.08 13.00
C PRO A 44 33.43 6.91 14.07
N GLY A 45 32.50 6.28 14.77
CA GLY A 45 31.89 6.88 15.95
C GLY A 45 32.90 7.08 17.08
N VAL A 46 32.45 7.42 18.27
CA VAL A 46 33.30 7.54 19.44
C VAL A 46 33.85 6.15 19.80
N LYS A 47 35.18 6.01 19.88
CA LYS A 47 35.83 4.76 20.29
C LYS A 47 35.52 4.46 21.75
N SER A 48 35.00 3.27 22.02
CA SER A 48 34.81 2.75 23.39
C SER A 48 36.09 2.08 23.86
N THR A 49 36.86 2.75 24.71
CA THR A 49 38.12 2.19 25.24
C THR A 49 37.90 0.97 26.11
N GLY A 50 36.84 0.96 26.96
CA GLY A 50 36.51 -0.20 27.81
C GLY A 50 36.00 -1.44 27.03
N ASN A 51 35.64 -1.28 25.74
CA ASN A 51 35.24 -2.36 24.84
C ASN A 51 36.21 -2.57 23.68
N SER A 52 37.44 -2.13 23.85
CA SER A 52 38.54 -2.28 22.90
C SER A 52 39.75 -2.88 23.61
N THR A 53 40.51 -3.76 22.91
CA THR A 53 41.71 -4.38 23.51
C THR A 53 42.71 -4.78 22.41
N THR A 54 43.98 -4.71 22.79
CA THR A 54 45.13 -5.30 22.06
C THR A 54 45.86 -6.32 22.93
N THR A 55 45.35 -6.62 24.11
CA THR A 55 45.96 -7.56 25.05
C THR A 55 45.68 -9.00 24.62
N THR A 56 46.72 -9.74 24.31
CA THR A 56 46.61 -11.16 23.90
C THR A 56 46.09 -12.04 25.03
N LEU A 57 45.27 -13.02 24.66
CA LEU A 57 44.61 -13.95 25.58
C LEU A 57 45.29 -15.32 25.53
N GLY A 58 45.51 -15.92 26.71
CA GLY A 58 45.86 -17.33 26.81
C GLY A 58 44.77 -18.27 26.25
N ALA A 59 45.08 -19.54 26.07
CA ALA A 59 44.11 -20.56 25.67
C ALA A 59 42.91 -20.64 26.60
N GLY A 60 41.71 -20.51 26.06
CA GLY A 60 40.44 -20.51 26.80
C GLY A 60 40.17 -19.26 27.62
N ALA A 61 41.07 -18.28 27.60
CA ALA A 61 40.89 -17.02 28.34
C ALA A 61 39.85 -16.13 27.65
N THR A 62 39.26 -15.20 28.44
CA THR A 62 38.21 -14.33 27.98
C THR A 62 38.58 -12.85 28.21
N PHE A 63 38.38 -12.00 27.22
CA PHE A 63 38.27 -10.57 27.37
C PHE A 63 36.81 -10.22 27.60
N GLU A 64 36.52 -9.52 28.68
CA GLU A 64 35.20 -8.93 28.97
C GLU A 64 35.35 -7.40 28.98
N GLY A 65 34.65 -6.74 28.05
CA GLY A 65 34.57 -5.29 28.03
C GLY A 65 33.75 -4.72 29.20
N GLU A 66 33.78 -3.43 29.36
CA GLU A 66 33.01 -2.72 30.38
C GLU A 66 31.57 -2.51 29.91
N TRP A 67 30.62 -2.60 30.86
CA TRP A 67 29.21 -2.21 30.59
C TRP A 67 29.13 -0.70 30.38
N ILE A 68 28.81 -0.27 29.16
CA ILE A 68 28.66 1.13 28.81
C ILE A 68 27.21 1.45 28.46
N ASN A 69 26.77 2.65 28.84
CA ASN A 69 25.43 3.13 28.42
C ASN A 69 25.47 3.55 26.96
N ILE A 70 24.65 2.89 26.15
CA ILE A 70 24.52 3.14 24.71
C ILE A 70 23.19 3.80 24.34
N ALA A 71 22.48 4.42 25.29
CA ALA A 71 21.19 5.05 25.04
C ALA A 71 21.26 6.13 23.95
N ALA A 72 22.39 6.83 23.82
CA ALA A 72 22.64 7.87 22.80
C ALA A 72 23.25 7.32 21.50
N TYR A 73 23.51 6.01 21.41
CA TYR A 73 24.27 5.41 20.31
C TYR A 73 23.44 4.28 19.67
N PRO A 74 22.64 4.57 18.64
CA PRO A 74 21.82 3.56 17.99
C PRO A 74 22.60 2.53 17.18
N VAL A 75 23.88 2.81 16.86
CA VAL A 75 24.73 1.95 16.03
C VAL A 75 26.08 1.67 16.68
N ILE A 76 26.45 0.39 16.70
CA ILE A 76 27.74 -0.10 17.20
C ILE A 76 28.51 -0.72 16.03
N THR A 77 29.78 -0.42 15.94
CA THR A 77 30.72 -1.02 14.99
C THR A 77 31.86 -1.67 15.75
N ILE A 78 32.19 -2.90 15.43
CA ILE A 78 33.30 -3.64 16.05
C ILE A 78 34.25 -4.08 14.94
N ASN A 79 35.47 -3.61 14.96
CA ASN A 79 36.54 -4.00 14.04
C ASN A 79 37.64 -4.72 14.81
N GLY A 80 38.40 -5.54 14.11
CA GLY A 80 39.57 -6.16 14.75
C GLY A 80 40.15 -7.31 13.97
N GLY A 81 41.00 -8.04 14.67
CA GLY A 81 41.62 -9.24 14.15
C GLY A 81 42.19 -10.10 15.29
N THR A 82 42.35 -11.38 15.03
CA THR A 82 42.99 -12.35 15.92
C THR A 82 43.74 -13.39 15.10
N ASP A 83 44.90 -13.80 15.57
CA ASP A 83 45.77 -14.77 14.88
C ASP A 83 45.32 -16.24 15.10
N VAL A 84 44.46 -16.50 16.09
CA VAL A 84 43.93 -17.83 16.40
C VAL A 84 42.44 -17.80 16.55
N PRO A 85 41.75 -18.97 16.34
CA PRO A 85 40.30 -19.03 16.43
C PRO A 85 39.77 -18.61 17.80
N GLY A 86 38.76 -17.72 17.80
CA GLY A 86 38.04 -17.30 18.99
C GLY A 86 36.55 -17.11 18.71
N THR A 87 35.76 -16.79 19.73
CA THR A 87 34.33 -16.48 19.59
C THR A 87 34.03 -15.10 20.16
N LEU A 88 33.44 -14.26 19.33
CA LEU A 88 33.10 -12.89 19.67
C LEU A 88 31.59 -12.79 19.96
N TYR A 89 31.27 -12.11 21.05
CA TYR A 89 29.89 -11.83 21.48
C TYR A 89 29.65 -10.35 21.70
N ALA A 90 28.44 -9.91 21.39
CA ALA A 90 27.84 -8.68 21.87
C ALA A 90 26.87 -9.01 23.00
N GLU A 91 27.01 -8.41 24.14
CA GLU A 91 26.18 -8.62 25.30
C GLU A 91 25.41 -7.34 25.64
N PHE A 92 24.11 -7.49 25.90
CA PHE A 92 23.21 -6.38 26.18
C PHE A 92 22.51 -6.58 27.53
N ASN A 93 22.26 -5.46 28.22
CA ASN A 93 21.58 -5.46 29.51
C ASN A 93 20.77 -4.16 29.70
N SER A 94 19.75 -4.21 30.55
CA SER A 94 18.97 -3.03 30.94
C SER A 94 19.66 -2.17 31.99
N THR A 95 20.62 -2.72 32.74
CA THR A 95 21.36 -2.06 33.82
C THR A 95 22.86 -2.29 33.68
N ALA A 96 23.66 -1.39 34.29
CA ALA A 96 25.11 -1.52 34.37
C ALA A 96 25.60 -2.55 35.40
N ALA A 97 24.74 -3.45 35.88
CA ALA A 97 25.06 -4.32 37.01
C ALA A 97 26.19 -5.32 36.70
N THR A 98 27.27 -5.26 37.44
CA THR A 98 28.30 -6.28 37.51
C THR A 98 27.76 -7.47 38.30
N GLY A 99 27.51 -8.59 37.67
CA GLY A 99 27.09 -9.84 38.31
C GLY A 99 25.65 -10.26 38.17
N GLY A 100 24.85 -9.57 37.32
CA GLY A 100 23.49 -9.97 36.98
C GLY A 100 23.45 -10.83 35.71
N ASN A 101 22.32 -11.51 35.46
CA ASN A 101 22.08 -12.22 34.24
C ASN A 101 22.08 -11.22 33.06
N VAL A 102 22.88 -11.54 32.04
CA VAL A 102 22.86 -10.79 30.75
C VAL A 102 21.50 -11.00 30.09
N HIS A 103 20.79 -9.92 29.77
CA HIS A 103 19.47 -10.02 29.16
C HIS A 103 19.52 -10.63 27.77
N ARG A 104 20.55 -10.29 26.99
CA ARG A 104 20.71 -10.81 25.64
C ARG A 104 22.18 -10.95 25.28
N ILE A 105 22.52 -12.13 24.78
CA ILE A 105 23.82 -12.44 24.21
C ILE A 105 23.63 -12.69 22.72
N VAL A 106 24.38 -11.97 21.89
CA VAL A 106 24.43 -12.17 20.45
C VAL A 106 25.81 -12.69 20.11
N GLN A 107 25.91 -13.93 19.64
CA GLN A 107 27.15 -14.44 19.09
C GLN A 107 27.37 -13.80 17.73
N LEU A 108 28.40 -13.01 17.61
CA LEU A 108 28.73 -12.28 16.39
C LEU A 108 29.55 -13.14 15.42
N SER A 109 30.45 -13.97 15.95
CA SER A 109 31.25 -14.91 15.17
C SER A 109 31.77 -16.05 16.03
N SER A 110 31.99 -17.22 15.44
CA SER A 110 32.65 -18.36 16.04
C SER A 110 33.81 -18.81 15.15
N GLY A 111 34.92 -19.29 15.75
CA GLY A 111 36.11 -19.67 15.01
C GLY A 111 36.78 -18.51 14.30
N LEU A 112 36.61 -17.28 14.85
CA LEU A 112 37.15 -16.07 14.30
C LEU A 112 38.67 -16.09 14.29
N SER A 113 39.28 -16.03 13.12
CA SER A 113 40.72 -15.83 12.92
C SER A 113 40.93 -14.92 11.71
N GLY A 114 41.97 -14.05 11.78
CA GLY A 114 42.20 -13.01 10.79
C GLY A 114 41.44 -11.71 11.10
N SER A 115 41.41 -10.80 10.15
CA SER A 115 40.73 -9.50 10.30
C SER A 115 39.22 -9.60 10.09
N PHE A 116 38.48 -8.83 10.86
CA PHE A 116 37.01 -8.78 10.77
C PHE A 116 36.49 -7.35 10.98
N GLY A 117 35.30 -7.10 10.47
CA GLY A 117 34.54 -5.87 10.72
C GLY A 117 33.05 -6.19 10.85
N ILE A 118 32.44 -5.81 11.95
CA ILE A 118 31.01 -5.94 12.22
C ILE A 118 30.44 -4.54 12.29
N HIS A 119 29.67 -4.18 11.28
CA HIS A 119 29.14 -2.84 11.11
C HIS A 119 27.62 -2.82 11.30
N GLY A 120 27.10 -1.73 11.90
CA GLY A 120 25.68 -1.51 11.97
C GLY A 120 24.94 -2.40 12.98
N LEU A 121 25.62 -2.93 14.00
CA LEU A 121 24.94 -3.63 15.07
C LEU A 121 23.99 -2.67 15.80
N GLY A 122 22.69 -2.95 15.68
CA GLY A 122 21.65 -2.11 16.29
C GLY A 122 21.63 -2.23 17.82
N ARG A 123 21.29 -1.13 18.48
CA ARG A 123 21.05 -1.14 19.92
C ARG A 123 19.83 -2.03 20.25
N VAL A 124 20.06 -2.99 21.15
CA VAL A 124 19.02 -3.91 21.63
C VAL A 124 18.51 -3.54 23.02
N ASP A 125 19.42 -2.98 23.86
CA ASP A 125 19.13 -2.59 25.24
C ASP A 125 19.94 -1.33 25.62
N THR A 126 19.84 -0.88 26.87
CA THR A 126 20.45 0.38 27.36
C THR A 126 21.96 0.26 27.56
N TYR A 127 22.44 -0.91 27.97
CA TYR A 127 23.86 -1.19 28.22
C TYR A 127 24.39 -2.26 27.29
N PHE A 128 25.69 -2.14 26.95
CA PHE A 128 26.37 -3.02 26.02
C PHE A 128 27.80 -3.27 26.48
N ARG A 129 28.30 -4.48 26.22
CA ARG A 129 29.73 -4.80 26.23
C ARG A 129 30.11 -5.81 25.16
N VAL A 130 31.38 -5.85 24.84
CA VAL A 130 32.00 -6.89 24.00
C VAL A 130 32.59 -7.98 24.87
N ARG A 131 32.46 -9.23 24.45
CA ARG A 131 33.18 -10.36 25.07
C ARG A 131 33.82 -11.22 23.98
N LEU A 132 35.15 -11.41 24.08
CA LEU A 132 35.92 -12.34 23.23
C LEU A 132 36.35 -13.53 24.08
N VAL A 133 35.98 -14.74 23.65
CA VAL A 133 36.47 -15.99 24.23
C VAL A 133 37.51 -16.58 23.27
N ASN A 134 38.75 -16.71 23.74
CA ASN A 134 39.81 -17.32 22.96
C ASN A 134 39.63 -18.84 22.88
N GLY A 135 40.06 -19.41 21.75
CA GLY A 135 40.04 -20.86 21.55
C GLY A 135 41.11 -21.60 22.38
N SER A 136 41.47 -22.80 21.93
CA SER A 136 42.42 -23.71 22.62
C SER A 136 43.91 -23.34 22.45
N THR A 137 44.22 -22.26 21.75
CA THR A 137 45.58 -21.84 21.43
C THR A 137 45.85 -20.44 21.99
N ASN A 138 47.02 -20.19 22.54
CA ASN A 138 47.40 -18.86 22.98
C ASN A 138 47.48 -17.90 21.81
N GLN A 139 46.92 -16.70 21.96
CA GLN A 139 47.06 -15.61 20.99
C GLN A 139 48.46 -14.99 21.08
N THR A 140 49.00 -14.63 19.93
CA THR A 140 50.19 -13.78 19.80
C THR A 140 49.85 -12.39 19.28
N SER A 141 48.67 -12.23 18.69
CA SER A 141 48.11 -10.96 18.23
C SER A 141 46.61 -10.94 18.37
N VAL A 142 46.06 -9.87 18.92
CA VAL A 142 44.65 -9.54 18.95
C VAL A 142 44.45 -8.05 18.88
N GLU A 143 43.46 -7.64 18.16
CA GLU A 143 42.97 -6.26 18.15
C GLU A 143 41.44 -6.28 18.11
N ILE A 144 40.79 -5.57 19.01
CA ILE A 144 39.37 -5.29 19.00
C ILE A 144 39.19 -3.80 19.22
N GLU A 145 38.47 -3.18 18.30
CA GLU A 145 38.09 -1.77 18.38
C GLU A 145 36.57 -1.64 18.26
N THR A 146 35.96 -1.04 19.25
CA THR A 146 34.52 -0.78 19.28
C THR A 146 34.24 0.70 19.15
N TYR A 147 33.39 1.06 18.20
CA TYR A 147 32.96 2.42 17.91
C TYR A 147 31.43 2.55 18.11
N LEU A 148 31.04 3.66 18.71
CA LEU A 148 29.64 4.02 18.98
C LEU A 148 29.25 5.23 18.14
N SER A 149 28.21 5.13 17.33
CA SER A 149 27.72 6.22 16.49
C SER A 149 26.41 6.79 17.02
N PRO A 150 26.33 8.12 17.25
CA PRO A 150 25.11 8.79 17.66
C PRO A 150 24.13 8.98 16.50
N THR A 151 24.59 8.84 15.27
CA THR A 151 23.77 8.97 14.08
C THR A 151 23.37 7.57 13.64
N PRO A 152 22.06 7.24 13.54
CA PRO A 152 21.69 6.01 12.87
C PRO A 152 22.21 6.12 11.43
N ILE A 153 22.92 5.09 10.95
CA ILE A 153 23.19 4.97 9.52
C ILE A 153 21.83 4.63 8.90
N ILE A 154 21.01 5.66 8.73
CA ILE A 154 19.78 5.58 7.96
C ILE A 154 20.21 5.78 6.50
N ALA A 155 20.80 4.76 5.91
CA ALA A 155 20.59 4.55 4.51
C ALA A 155 19.13 4.06 4.39
N GLN A 156 18.18 4.97 4.49
CA GLN A 156 16.85 4.71 3.97
C GLN A 156 16.97 4.86 2.46
N PRO A 157 16.93 3.77 1.69
CA PRO A 157 16.69 3.90 0.27
C PRO A 157 15.26 4.40 0.14
N THR A 158 15.08 5.65 -0.29
CA THR A 158 13.81 6.23 -0.71
C THR A 158 13.27 5.58 -1.99
N SER A 159 13.89 4.52 -2.46
CA SER A 159 13.43 3.68 -3.57
C SER A 159 13.40 2.22 -3.13
N ARG A 160 12.43 1.49 -3.61
CA ARG A 160 12.14 0.05 -3.43
C ARG A 160 13.27 -0.91 -3.83
N ALA A 161 14.50 -0.60 -3.51
CA ALA A 161 15.58 -1.56 -3.62
C ALA A 161 15.58 -2.42 -2.36
N ALA A 162 15.52 -3.73 -2.52
CA ALA A 162 15.72 -4.68 -1.44
C ALA A 162 17.05 -4.33 -0.75
N GLN A 163 16.99 -4.08 0.57
CA GLN A 163 18.19 -3.89 1.35
C GLN A 163 18.88 -5.24 1.45
N VAL A 164 19.91 -5.43 0.64
CA VAL A 164 20.78 -6.61 0.72
C VAL A 164 21.69 -6.39 1.92
N VAL A 165 21.36 -7.00 3.05
CA VAL A 165 22.27 -7.13 4.18
C VAL A 165 23.19 -8.29 3.84
N ASN A 166 24.43 -7.97 3.43
CA ASN A 166 25.45 -8.97 3.18
C ASN A 166 25.92 -9.53 4.53
N ASP A 167 25.37 -10.67 4.94
CA ASP A 167 25.92 -11.43 6.04
C ASP A 167 27.11 -12.24 5.51
N TYR A 168 28.22 -12.29 6.25
CA TYR A 168 29.52 -12.87 5.84
C TYR A 168 29.45 -14.37 5.48
N TYR A 169 28.31 -15.00 5.56
CA TYR A 169 28.03 -16.38 5.20
C TYR A 169 27.04 -16.49 4.05
N ASP A 170 27.25 -15.84 2.93
CA ASP A 170 26.60 -16.14 1.64
C ASP A 170 25.08 -16.47 1.69
N VAL A 171 24.41 -16.09 2.78
CA VAL A 171 22.97 -16.13 2.92
C VAL A 171 22.44 -14.74 2.69
N LEU A 172 21.96 -14.52 1.48
CA LEU A 172 21.17 -13.36 1.15
C LEU A 172 19.93 -13.38 2.06
N ASN A 173 19.96 -12.68 3.20
CA ASN A 173 18.77 -12.41 3.98
C ASN A 173 17.91 -11.42 3.20
N VAL A 174 17.24 -11.91 2.17
CA VAL A 174 16.15 -11.20 1.54
C VAL A 174 15.05 -11.14 2.60
N ARG A 175 14.96 -10.05 3.35
CA ARG A 175 13.70 -9.73 4.00
C ARG A 175 12.68 -9.63 2.88
N GLN A 176 11.83 -10.62 2.78
CA GLN A 176 10.64 -10.50 1.96
C GLN A 176 9.89 -9.27 2.51
N LEU A 177 10.01 -8.16 1.81
CA LEU A 177 9.18 -7.00 2.09
C LEU A 177 7.74 -7.52 1.96
N SER A 178 6.93 -7.26 2.97
CA SER A 178 5.50 -7.54 2.89
C SER A 178 4.99 -7.00 1.55
N ASP A 179 4.11 -7.74 0.91
CA ASP A 179 3.51 -7.30 -0.35
C ASP A 179 2.94 -5.88 -0.14
N PRO A 180 3.41 -4.86 -0.87
CA PRO A 180 2.93 -3.49 -0.69
C PRO A 180 1.40 -3.38 -0.84
N ARG A 181 0.79 -4.25 -1.62
CA ARG A 181 -0.68 -4.31 -1.81
C ARG A 181 -1.36 -4.86 -0.55
N LEU A 182 -0.75 -5.85 0.08
CA LEU A 182 -1.25 -6.39 1.35
C LEU A 182 -1.10 -5.37 2.47
N ASP A 183 -0.03 -4.59 2.48
CA ASP A 183 0.18 -3.52 3.45
C ASP A 183 -0.80 -2.36 3.25
N GLU A 184 -1.11 -2.00 2.00
CA GLU A 184 -2.19 -1.07 1.67
C GLU A 184 -3.56 -1.60 2.17
N ALA A 185 -3.88 -2.87 1.87
CA ALA A 185 -5.14 -3.50 2.28
C ALA A 185 -5.28 -3.62 3.81
N ASN A 186 -4.18 -3.82 4.52
CA ASN A 186 -4.14 -3.90 5.98
C ASN A 186 -4.06 -2.53 6.68
N GLY A 187 -4.12 -1.42 5.93
CA GLY A 187 -4.04 -0.06 6.48
C GLY A 187 -2.68 0.29 7.10
N LYS A 188 -1.62 -0.47 6.81
CA LYS A 188 -0.26 -0.16 7.30
C LYS A 188 0.36 1.06 6.63
N GLN A 189 -0.20 1.50 5.50
CA GLN A 189 0.16 2.74 4.82
C GLN A 189 -0.94 3.76 5.11
N ALA A 190 -0.76 4.53 6.18
CA ALA A 190 -1.78 5.46 6.69
C ALA A 190 -2.14 6.59 5.70
N ASP A 191 -1.31 6.83 4.70
CA ASP A 191 -1.49 7.85 3.66
C ASP A 191 -2.20 7.33 2.41
N ARG A 192 -2.62 6.05 2.37
CA ARG A 192 -3.25 5.42 1.21
C ARG A 192 -4.48 4.64 1.58
N THR A 193 -5.50 4.75 0.73
CA THR A 193 -6.73 3.96 0.83
C THR A 193 -7.07 3.40 -0.54
N VAL A 194 -7.32 2.10 -0.61
CA VAL A 194 -7.78 1.46 -1.86
C VAL A 194 -9.29 1.38 -1.85
N VAL A 195 -9.92 1.93 -2.87
CA VAL A 195 -11.36 1.85 -3.10
C VAL A 195 -11.63 1.01 -4.33
N GLN A 196 -12.35 -0.08 -4.16
CA GLN A 196 -12.82 -0.92 -5.26
C GLN A 196 -14.25 -0.54 -5.61
N LYS A 197 -14.47 -0.23 -6.88
CA LYS A 197 -15.80 0.09 -7.42
C LYS A 197 -16.16 -0.93 -8.47
N PHE A 198 -17.40 -1.37 -8.43
CA PHE A 198 -17.99 -2.20 -9.45
C PHE A 198 -19.47 -1.85 -9.65
N GLY A 199 -19.95 -2.06 -10.86
CA GLY A 199 -21.34 -1.88 -11.21
C GLY A 199 -21.76 -2.86 -12.29
N ALA A 200 -23.06 -3.01 -12.42
CA ALA A 200 -23.67 -3.79 -13.49
C ALA A 200 -24.95 -3.10 -13.95
N ASN A 201 -25.11 -3.01 -15.26
CA ASN A 201 -26.36 -2.67 -15.90
C ASN A 201 -26.91 -3.96 -16.54
N PRO A 202 -28.07 -4.46 -16.08
CA PRO A 202 -28.59 -5.74 -16.55
C PRO A 202 -28.99 -5.71 -18.03
N ASN A 203 -29.19 -4.53 -18.62
CA ASN A 203 -29.56 -4.39 -20.01
C ASN A 203 -29.25 -2.99 -20.56
N VAL A 204 -28.02 -2.78 -21.00
CA VAL A 204 -27.69 -1.59 -21.78
C VAL A 204 -28.38 -1.68 -23.13
N ALA A 205 -29.28 -0.73 -23.41
CA ALA A 205 -30.13 -0.76 -24.60
C ALA A 205 -29.32 -0.61 -25.90
N ALA A 206 -29.79 -1.22 -26.98
CA ALA A 206 -29.12 -1.23 -28.28
C ALA A 206 -28.86 0.19 -28.82
N GLY A 207 -27.60 0.48 -29.18
CA GLY A 207 -27.21 1.77 -29.73
C GLY A 207 -27.32 2.94 -28.77
N THR A 208 -27.54 2.68 -27.47
CA THR A 208 -27.70 3.71 -26.44
C THR A 208 -26.47 3.73 -25.52
N LEU A 209 -26.00 4.93 -25.19
CA LEU A 209 -24.95 5.13 -24.20
C LEU A 209 -25.61 5.21 -22.81
N GLU A 210 -25.26 4.29 -21.93
CA GLU A 210 -25.80 4.22 -20.57
C GLU A 210 -24.70 4.10 -19.53
N ASP A 211 -24.98 4.55 -18.29
CA ASP A 211 -24.07 4.35 -17.17
C ASP A 211 -24.14 2.91 -16.63
N ILE A 212 -23.03 2.42 -16.10
CA ILE A 212 -22.96 1.05 -15.56
C ILE A 212 -23.35 1.06 -14.10
N TRP A 213 -24.66 0.91 -13.89
CA TRP A 213 -25.31 0.77 -12.60
C TRP A 213 -26.61 -0.02 -12.72
N TYR A 214 -27.09 -0.60 -11.62
CA TYR A 214 -28.25 -1.50 -11.65
C TYR A 214 -29.55 -0.83 -12.14
N GLY A 215 -29.74 0.46 -11.84
CA GLY A 215 -30.97 1.16 -12.27
C GLY A 215 -31.10 1.38 -13.78
N GLY A 216 -30.03 1.14 -14.55
CA GLY A 216 -30.02 1.34 -16.01
C GLY A 216 -30.10 2.79 -16.43
N GLY A 217 -29.91 3.04 -17.74
CA GLY A 217 -29.93 4.38 -18.31
C GLY A 217 -28.82 5.29 -17.82
N MET A 218 -29.03 6.60 -17.96
CA MET A 218 -28.10 7.62 -17.45
C MET A 218 -28.29 7.79 -15.94
N TYR A 219 -27.20 7.78 -15.19
CA TYR A 219 -27.21 7.96 -13.76
C TYR A 219 -27.59 9.39 -13.37
N THR A 220 -28.60 9.52 -12.51
CA THR A 220 -29.16 10.81 -12.08
C THR A 220 -28.57 11.32 -10.77
N GLY A 221 -27.74 10.54 -10.08
CA GLY A 221 -27.20 10.86 -8.76
C GLY A 221 -25.98 11.77 -8.75
N PHE A 222 -25.61 12.38 -9.89
CA PHE A 222 -24.66 13.50 -9.93
C PHE A 222 -25.38 14.78 -9.51
N LEU A 223 -25.69 14.91 -8.21
CA LEU A 223 -26.46 16.00 -7.66
C LEU A 223 -25.70 17.35 -7.78
N THR A 224 -26.45 18.43 -7.99
CA THR A 224 -25.91 19.81 -8.00
C THR A 224 -26.06 20.51 -6.63
N ALA A 225 -26.84 19.93 -5.72
CA ALA A 225 -26.97 20.36 -4.33
C ALA A 225 -27.10 19.11 -3.45
N ALA A 226 -26.51 19.16 -2.27
CA ALA A 226 -26.62 18.07 -1.32
C ALA A 226 -28.06 17.91 -0.83
N SER A 227 -28.50 16.68 -0.64
CA SER A 227 -29.87 16.34 -0.22
C SER A 227 -29.85 15.23 0.81
N ALA A 228 -30.82 15.22 1.69
CA ALA A 228 -31.11 14.07 2.54
C ALA A 228 -31.59 12.89 1.66
N ILE A 229 -31.18 11.69 2.04
CA ILE A 229 -31.40 10.46 1.28
C ILE A 229 -32.38 9.56 2.04
N ARG A 230 -33.21 8.84 1.32
CA ARG A 230 -34.12 7.87 1.89
C ARG A 230 -34.26 6.63 0.99
N ILE A 231 -34.85 5.59 1.52
CA ILE A 231 -35.30 4.44 0.74
C ILE A 231 -36.65 4.79 0.14
N GLN A 232 -36.78 4.61 -1.16
CA GLN A 232 -38.01 4.87 -1.90
C GLN A 232 -39.16 3.91 -1.45
N ALA A 233 -40.38 4.36 -1.56
CA ALA A 233 -41.56 3.49 -1.43
C ALA A 233 -41.62 2.43 -2.56
N GLY A 234 -42.21 1.26 -2.29
CA GLY A 234 -42.43 0.22 -3.30
C GLY A 234 -41.63 -1.06 -3.09
N GLY A 235 -40.89 -1.19 -1.99
CA GLY A 235 -40.16 -2.40 -1.63
C GLY A 235 -41.04 -3.56 -1.18
N ASN A 236 -40.47 -4.52 -0.47
CA ASN A 236 -41.20 -5.69 0.08
C ASN A 236 -41.63 -5.45 1.53
N THR A 237 -42.83 -5.93 1.89
CA THR A 237 -43.38 -5.81 3.26
C THR A 237 -42.50 -6.41 4.36
N ASN A 238 -41.63 -7.36 4.01
CA ASN A 238 -40.66 -7.98 4.92
C ASN A 238 -39.32 -7.26 4.99
N ASP A 239 -39.07 -6.28 4.13
CA ASP A 239 -37.92 -5.39 4.19
C ASP A 239 -38.24 -4.18 5.08
N THR A 240 -38.40 -4.44 6.38
CA THR A 240 -38.75 -3.45 7.41
C THR A 240 -37.80 -3.60 8.61
N ALA A 241 -37.73 -2.59 9.46
CA ALA A 241 -36.90 -2.58 10.67
C ALA A 241 -37.09 -3.80 11.60
N ALA A 242 -38.25 -4.46 11.55
CA ALA A 242 -38.53 -5.68 12.29
C ALA A 242 -38.84 -6.90 11.39
N GLY A 243 -38.65 -6.77 10.08
CA GLY A 243 -38.97 -7.80 9.09
C GLY A 243 -37.96 -8.93 9.01
N THR A 244 -38.23 -9.90 8.14
CA THR A 244 -37.35 -11.06 7.88
C THR A 244 -36.32 -10.79 6.80
N GLY A 245 -36.50 -9.77 5.96
CA GLY A 245 -35.58 -9.31 4.93
C GLY A 245 -34.60 -8.23 5.43
N ALA A 246 -34.33 -7.23 4.60
CA ALA A 246 -33.47 -6.09 4.95
C ALA A 246 -34.13 -5.25 6.05
N ARG A 247 -33.41 -4.98 7.14
CA ARG A 247 -33.87 -4.15 8.26
C ARG A 247 -33.34 -2.74 8.22
N SER A 248 -32.12 -2.58 7.69
CA SER A 248 -31.50 -1.29 7.52
C SER A 248 -30.55 -1.28 6.32
N VAL A 249 -30.26 -0.08 5.85
CA VAL A 249 -29.34 0.20 4.74
C VAL A 249 -28.30 1.21 5.20
N MET A 250 -27.03 0.87 5.09
CA MET A 250 -25.92 1.82 5.23
C MET A 250 -25.75 2.56 3.92
N ILE A 251 -25.83 3.87 3.95
CA ILE A 251 -25.61 4.78 2.83
C ILE A 251 -24.21 5.39 3.01
N ILE A 252 -23.38 5.31 1.98
CA ILE A 252 -22.00 5.83 1.99
C ILE A 252 -21.82 6.76 0.81
N GLY A 253 -21.27 7.93 1.08
CA GLY A 253 -21.11 8.96 0.07
C GLY A 253 -20.24 10.12 0.50
N LEU A 254 -20.46 11.27 -0.11
CA LEU A 254 -19.84 12.53 0.25
C LEU A 254 -20.91 13.52 0.70
N ASP A 255 -20.63 14.23 1.79
CA ASP A 255 -21.46 15.31 2.31
C ASP A 255 -21.42 16.58 1.40
N GLU A 256 -22.09 17.63 1.81
CA GLU A 256 -22.11 18.93 1.11
C GLU A 256 -20.72 19.57 0.95
N ASN A 257 -19.76 19.20 1.82
CA ASN A 257 -18.38 19.68 1.80
C ASN A 257 -17.43 18.72 1.05
N TRP A 258 -17.98 17.66 0.43
CA TRP A 258 -17.23 16.60 -0.24
C TRP A 258 -16.36 15.75 0.71
N ASN A 259 -16.67 15.73 2.00
CA ASN A 259 -16.07 14.81 2.94
C ASN A 259 -16.78 13.47 2.92
N GLU A 260 -16.06 12.39 3.21
CA GLU A 260 -16.66 11.07 3.34
C GLU A 260 -17.65 11.05 4.50
N ALA A 261 -18.85 10.55 4.23
CA ALA A 261 -19.93 10.46 5.18
C ALA A 261 -20.68 9.13 5.00
N SER A 262 -21.25 8.63 6.11
CA SER A 262 -22.10 7.46 6.08
C SER A 262 -23.20 7.60 7.12
N GLU A 263 -24.40 7.07 6.81
CA GLU A 263 -25.53 7.03 7.73
C GLU A 263 -26.38 5.78 7.46
N GLU A 264 -26.85 5.17 8.52
CA GLU A 264 -27.72 4.01 8.46
C GLU A 264 -29.18 4.43 8.53
N VAL A 265 -30.01 3.91 7.62
CA VAL A 265 -31.45 4.19 7.53
C VAL A 265 -32.23 2.88 7.67
N ALA A 266 -33.20 2.86 8.58
CA ALA A 266 -34.08 1.72 8.71
C ALA A 266 -34.99 1.60 7.48
N THR A 267 -35.20 0.37 7.01
CA THR A 267 -36.19 0.07 5.94
C THR A 267 -37.62 0.20 6.46
N ASN A 268 -38.56 0.49 5.57
CA ASN A 268 -39.98 0.70 5.91
C ASN A 268 -40.94 -0.07 5.00
N GLY A 269 -40.47 -1.21 4.47
CA GLY A 269 -41.30 -2.08 3.64
C GLY A 269 -41.72 -1.41 2.33
N THR A 270 -43.04 -1.36 2.08
CA THR A 270 -43.61 -0.74 0.89
C THR A 270 -43.75 0.78 0.98
N SER A 271 -43.48 1.37 2.15
CA SER A 271 -43.49 2.82 2.37
C SER A 271 -42.08 3.40 2.30
N ALA A 272 -41.97 4.68 1.99
CA ALA A 272 -40.65 5.35 2.04
C ALA A 272 -40.13 5.36 3.48
N SER A 273 -38.81 5.21 3.62
CA SER A 273 -38.15 5.33 4.93
C SER A 273 -38.12 6.78 5.43
N SER A 274 -37.74 6.96 6.69
CA SER A 274 -37.21 8.24 7.14
C SER A 274 -36.00 8.63 6.32
N ALA A 275 -35.76 9.93 6.15
CA ALA A 275 -34.59 10.42 5.47
C ALA A 275 -33.37 10.48 6.42
N THR A 276 -32.19 10.46 5.85
CA THR A 276 -30.94 10.73 6.58
C THR A 276 -30.93 12.13 7.17
N THR A 277 -30.22 12.32 8.26
CA THR A 277 -29.89 13.63 8.84
C THR A 277 -28.72 14.27 8.09
N THR A 278 -27.79 13.45 7.64
CA THR A 278 -26.69 13.86 6.77
C THR A 278 -27.22 14.15 5.37
N THR A 279 -26.80 15.26 4.79
CA THR A 279 -27.06 15.58 3.39
C THR A 279 -25.88 15.10 2.53
N PHE A 280 -26.19 14.44 1.42
CA PHE A 280 -25.18 13.88 0.50
C PHE A 280 -25.21 14.60 -0.84
N ILE A 281 -24.04 15.00 -1.32
CA ILE A 281 -23.83 15.49 -2.69
C ILE A 281 -23.53 14.35 -3.66
N ARG A 282 -22.97 13.24 -3.16
CA ARG A 282 -22.71 12.00 -3.89
C ARG A 282 -23.03 10.81 -3.01
N VAL A 283 -23.74 9.83 -3.55
CA VAL A 283 -23.84 8.49 -2.99
C VAL A 283 -23.12 7.54 -3.93
N TYR A 284 -22.09 6.88 -3.46
CA TYR A 284 -21.30 5.97 -4.29
C TYR A 284 -21.35 4.51 -3.83
N ARG A 285 -21.97 4.23 -2.68
CA ARG A 285 -22.24 2.87 -2.20
C ARG A 285 -23.40 2.88 -1.22
N ALA A 286 -24.22 1.84 -1.28
CA ALA A 286 -25.08 1.49 -0.18
C ALA A 286 -25.16 -0.05 -0.07
N TYR A 287 -25.35 -0.54 1.14
CA TYR A 287 -25.49 -1.98 1.39
C TYR A 287 -26.47 -2.24 2.53
N ILE A 288 -27.05 -3.44 2.54
CA ILE A 288 -27.91 -3.90 3.63
C ILE A 288 -27.04 -4.11 4.87
N ALA A 289 -27.27 -3.33 5.92
CA ALA A 289 -26.51 -3.41 7.16
C ALA A 289 -27.04 -4.53 8.06
N ASP A 290 -28.37 -4.61 8.22
CA ASP A 290 -29.03 -5.62 9.05
C ASP A 290 -30.09 -6.40 8.28
N VAL A 291 -30.23 -7.68 8.62
CA VAL A 291 -31.23 -8.59 8.06
C VAL A 291 -31.94 -9.36 9.17
N GLY A 292 -33.22 -9.72 8.93
CA GLY A 292 -33.99 -10.47 9.89
C GLY A 292 -33.81 -11.99 9.84
N THR A 293 -33.22 -12.50 8.78
CA THR A 293 -32.96 -13.94 8.59
C THR A 293 -31.47 -14.17 8.40
N TYR A 294 -30.87 -15.10 9.14
CA TYR A 294 -29.48 -15.45 9.03
C TYR A 294 -29.10 -15.85 7.59
N GLY A 295 -28.06 -15.19 7.05
CA GLY A 295 -27.63 -15.40 5.65
C GLY A 295 -28.56 -14.79 4.61
N GLY A 296 -29.55 -13.97 5.02
CA GLY A 296 -30.47 -13.26 4.15
C GLY A 296 -29.86 -11.97 3.55
N ALA A 297 -30.69 -11.33 2.73
CA ALA A 297 -30.45 -10.01 2.15
C ALA A 297 -31.81 -9.29 1.98
N ASN A 298 -31.83 -8.22 1.14
CA ASN A 298 -33.11 -7.62 0.72
C ASN A 298 -33.93 -8.60 -0.12
N ILE A 299 -35.24 -8.61 0.11
CA ILE A 299 -36.17 -9.51 -0.59
C ILE A 299 -36.58 -8.92 -1.94
N ALA A 300 -36.81 -7.60 -1.98
CA ALA A 300 -37.05 -6.88 -3.22
C ALA A 300 -35.96 -5.86 -3.50
N ASP A 301 -36.01 -5.22 -4.66
CA ASP A 301 -35.14 -4.11 -4.98
C ASP A 301 -35.30 -3.00 -3.94
N VAL A 302 -34.16 -2.47 -3.47
CA VAL A 302 -34.11 -1.32 -2.58
C VAL A 302 -33.62 -0.13 -3.37
N VAL A 303 -34.53 0.77 -3.72
CA VAL A 303 -34.21 2.00 -4.46
C VAL A 303 -33.90 3.12 -3.46
N ILE A 304 -32.81 3.83 -3.70
CA ILE A 304 -32.30 4.90 -2.86
C ILE A 304 -32.45 6.22 -3.61
N GLU A 305 -33.16 7.15 -2.99
CA GLU A 305 -33.50 8.43 -3.60
C GLU A 305 -33.21 9.62 -2.66
N THR A 306 -33.11 10.80 -3.23
CA THR A 306 -33.20 12.05 -2.47
C THR A 306 -34.62 12.25 -1.98
N THR A 307 -34.81 13.10 -0.99
CA THR A 307 -36.19 13.51 -0.57
C THR A 307 -36.98 14.16 -1.69
N GLY A 308 -36.34 14.67 -2.72
CA GLY A 308 -36.94 15.20 -3.94
C GLY A 308 -37.27 14.15 -5.01
N GLY A 309 -36.98 12.85 -4.79
CA GLY A 309 -37.27 11.76 -5.70
C GLY A 309 -36.21 11.48 -6.77
N THR A 310 -35.04 12.10 -6.69
CA THR A 310 -33.92 11.76 -7.60
C THR A 310 -33.27 10.48 -7.15
N ILE A 311 -33.22 9.45 -8.01
CA ILE A 311 -32.59 8.16 -7.69
C ILE A 311 -31.07 8.31 -7.69
N VAL A 312 -30.45 7.89 -6.58
CA VAL A 312 -28.99 7.96 -6.36
C VAL A 312 -28.35 6.59 -6.17
N GLY A 313 -29.13 5.52 -6.20
CA GLY A 313 -28.66 4.14 -6.11
C GLY A 313 -29.79 3.14 -6.11
N ALA A 314 -29.48 1.89 -6.39
CA ALA A 314 -30.40 0.78 -6.25
C ALA A 314 -29.62 -0.49 -5.87
N ILE A 315 -30.22 -1.30 -4.99
CA ILE A 315 -29.72 -2.61 -4.60
C ILE A 315 -30.69 -3.64 -5.17
N GLU A 316 -30.22 -4.42 -6.13
CA GLU A 316 -30.98 -5.53 -6.71
C GLU A 316 -31.40 -6.52 -5.64
N ALA A 317 -32.59 -7.11 -5.78
CA ALA A 317 -33.07 -8.15 -4.89
C ALA A 317 -32.01 -9.23 -4.65
N VAL A 318 -31.85 -9.66 -3.42
CA VAL A 318 -30.92 -10.65 -2.91
C VAL A 318 -29.41 -10.33 -3.07
N LYS A 319 -29.04 -9.16 -3.58
CA LYS A 319 -27.62 -8.80 -3.78
C LYS A 319 -26.97 -8.12 -2.57
N GLY A 320 -27.75 -7.51 -1.70
CA GLY A 320 -27.28 -6.92 -0.45
C GLY A 320 -26.46 -5.63 -0.59
N GLN A 321 -26.10 -5.18 -1.81
CA GLN A 321 -25.40 -3.93 -2.04
C GLN A 321 -25.62 -3.36 -3.45
N THR A 322 -25.37 -2.05 -3.58
CA THR A 322 -25.44 -1.37 -4.87
C THR A 322 -24.37 -1.88 -5.84
N GLN A 323 -24.77 -2.08 -7.10
CA GLN A 323 -23.90 -2.34 -8.23
C GLN A 323 -23.76 -1.05 -9.03
N LEU A 324 -22.81 -0.20 -8.63
CA LEU A 324 -22.65 1.17 -9.10
C LEU A 324 -21.19 1.45 -9.43
N ALA A 325 -20.80 1.43 -10.72
CA ALA A 325 -19.44 1.72 -11.20
C ALA A 325 -19.20 3.23 -11.29
N ILE A 326 -19.49 3.95 -10.19
CA ILE A 326 -19.34 5.41 -10.05
C ILE A 326 -18.65 5.69 -8.73
N TYR A 327 -17.75 6.66 -8.74
CA TYR A 327 -17.06 7.15 -7.56
C TYR A 327 -16.80 8.65 -7.68
N ALA A 328 -16.73 9.33 -6.56
CA ALA A 328 -16.33 10.73 -6.49
C ALA A 328 -15.19 10.88 -5.49
N ILE A 329 -14.18 11.65 -5.85
CA ILE A 329 -12.97 11.82 -5.06
C ILE A 329 -13.24 12.83 -3.93
N PRO A 330 -13.03 12.44 -2.66
CA PRO A 330 -13.27 13.31 -1.51
C PRO A 330 -12.40 14.56 -1.51
N ALA A 331 -12.83 15.59 -0.80
CA ALA A 331 -12.03 16.77 -0.53
C ALA A 331 -10.71 16.41 0.15
N GLY A 332 -9.61 17.11 -0.19
CA GLY A 332 -8.26 16.88 0.35
C GLY A 332 -7.63 15.54 -0.06
N LYS A 333 -8.20 14.86 -1.04
CA LYS A 333 -7.65 13.62 -1.61
C LYS A 333 -7.46 13.78 -3.10
N LYS A 334 -6.45 13.09 -3.64
CA LYS A 334 -6.29 12.83 -5.07
C LYS A 334 -6.29 11.33 -5.31
N ALA A 335 -6.66 10.92 -6.51
CA ALA A 335 -6.85 9.52 -6.84
C ALA A 335 -5.97 9.07 -8.00
N PHE A 336 -5.60 7.80 -7.96
CA PHE A 336 -4.91 7.12 -9.03
C PHE A 336 -5.64 5.82 -9.34
N VAL A 337 -5.93 5.55 -10.61
CA VAL A 337 -6.52 4.27 -11.01
C VAL A 337 -5.42 3.26 -11.24
N ARG A 338 -5.61 2.08 -10.63
CA ARG A 338 -4.68 0.96 -10.71
C ARG A 338 -5.13 -0.10 -11.70
N ARG A 339 -6.43 -0.40 -11.74
CA ARG A 339 -7.01 -1.47 -12.55
C ARG A 339 -8.38 -1.07 -13.06
N VAL A 340 -8.71 -1.57 -14.25
CA VAL A 340 -10.07 -1.56 -14.80
C VAL A 340 -10.43 -2.95 -15.29
N SER A 341 -11.72 -3.27 -15.27
CA SER A 341 -12.26 -4.48 -15.90
C SER A 341 -13.67 -4.25 -16.39
N ALA A 342 -14.07 -5.02 -17.39
CA ALA A 342 -15.43 -5.02 -17.89
C ALA A 342 -15.82 -6.38 -18.43
N THR A 343 -17.10 -6.68 -18.42
CA THR A 343 -17.67 -7.91 -18.99
C THR A 343 -18.93 -7.56 -19.78
N VAL A 344 -19.05 -8.11 -20.97
CA VAL A 344 -20.22 -8.00 -21.85
C VAL A 344 -20.88 -9.37 -21.99
N GLY A 345 -22.13 -9.48 -21.59
CA GLY A 345 -22.88 -10.73 -21.63
C GLY A 345 -23.39 -11.11 -23.02
N GLY A 346 -23.73 -12.39 -23.22
CA GLY A 346 -24.48 -12.87 -24.38
C GLY A 346 -23.70 -12.97 -25.68
N SER A 347 -22.38 -13.15 -25.66
CA SER A 347 -21.53 -13.26 -26.85
C SER A 347 -21.68 -12.06 -27.83
N LYS A 348 -21.92 -10.90 -27.25
CA LYS A 348 -22.07 -9.63 -27.99
C LYS A 348 -20.84 -8.75 -27.75
N ALA A 349 -20.58 -7.84 -28.66
CA ALA A 349 -19.50 -6.86 -28.52
C ALA A 349 -20.05 -5.47 -28.20
N ALA A 350 -19.47 -4.79 -27.22
CA ALA A 350 -19.84 -3.44 -26.80
C ALA A 350 -18.60 -2.58 -26.59
N TYR A 351 -18.81 -1.27 -26.55
CA TYR A 351 -17.78 -0.33 -26.13
C TYR A 351 -18.01 0.01 -24.66
N VAL A 352 -16.96 -0.06 -23.84
CA VAL A 352 -17.03 0.30 -22.43
C VAL A 352 -16.04 1.43 -22.17
N TYR A 353 -16.55 2.55 -21.69
CA TYR A 353 -15.83 3.81 -21.56
C TYR A 353 -15.65 4.17 -20.09
N PHE A 354 -14.46 4.61 -19.70
CA PHE A 354 -14.16 5.11 -18.38
C PHE A 354 -13.92 6.62 -18.44
N TYR A 355 -14.76 7.37 -17.77
CA TYR A 355 -14.79 8.83 -17.79
C TYR A 355 -14.38 9.44 -16.48
N GLN A 356 -13.95 10.70 -16.54
CA GLN A 356 -13.80 11.60 -15.40
C GLN A 356 -14.41 12.96 -15.71
N ARG A 357 -14.84 13.67 -14.66
CA ARG A 357 -15.18 15.08 -14.69
C ARG A 357 -14.59 15.78 -13.47
N GLN A 358 -13.59 16.61 -13.67
CA GLN A 358 -12.98 17.42 -12.62
C GLN A 358 -13.88 18.61 -12.26
N ASN A 359 -13.64 19.22 -11.09
CA ASN A 359 -14.41 20.34 -10.57
C ASN A 359 -15.92 20.04 -10.57
N ALA A 360 -16.29 18.86 -10.06
CA ALA A 360 -17.68 18.42 -10.03
C ALA A 360 -18.53 19.21 -9.01
N ASP A 361 -17.90 20.03 -8.17
CA ASP A 361 -18.52 21.01 -7.28
C ASP A 361 -18.91 22.32 -7.99
N VAL A 362 -18.42 22.56 -9.20
CA VAL A 362 -18.89 23.68 -10.03
C VAL A 362 -20.22 23.31 -10.66
N VAL A 363 -21.30 23.85 -10.09
CA VAL A 363 -22.70 23.53 -10.45
C VAL A 363 -23.37 24.58 -11.33
N SER A 364 -22.62 25.59 -11.79
CA SER A 364 -23.07 26.61 -12.73
C SER A 364 -22.19 26.65 -13.98
N ALA A 365 -22.79 26.99 -15.12
CA ALA A 365 -22.03 27.09 -16.37
C ALA A 365 -20.95 28.19 -16.33
N PRO A 366 -19.80 28.01 -17.01
CA PRO A 366 -19.44 26.85 -17.83
C PRO A 366 -18.98 25.67 -16.98
N PHE A 367 -19.50 24.47 -17.30
CA PHE A 367 -19.10 23.23 -16.61
C PHE A 367 -17.82 22.64 -17.18
N THR A 368 -17.02 21.99 -16.33
CA THR A 368 -15.93 21.13 -16.80
C THR A 368 -16.50 19.93 -17.56
N SER A 369 -16.02 19.69 -18.77
CA SER A 369 -16.45 18.57 -19.60
C SER A 369 -15.99 17.25 -19.03
N LYS A 370 -16.79 16.19 -19.27
CA LYS A 370 -16.31 14.82 -19.08
C LYS A 370 -15.17 14.52 -20.07
N ARG A 371 -14.19 13.73 -19.60
CA ARG A 371 -13.04 13.30 -20.41
C ARG A 371 -12.91 11.79 -20.33
N LEU A 372 -12.78 11.16 -21.48
CA LEU A 372 -12.41 9.76 -21.59
C LEU A 372 -10.95 9.60 -21.13
N TRP A 373 -10.68 8.61 -20.29
CA TRP A 373 -9.31 8.30 -19.88
C TRP A 373 -8.92 6.84 -20.15
N TYR A 374 -9.90 5.95 -20.39
CA TYR A 374 -9.69 4.57 -20.83
C TYR A 374 -10.93 4.01 -21.52
N GLU A 375 -10.74 3.03 -22.43
CA GLU A 375 -11.84 2.32 -23.08
C GLU A 375 -11.48 0.88 -23.40
N PHE A 376 -12.47 0.00 -23.36
CA PHE A 376 -12.45 -1.28 -24.06
C PHE A 376 -13.31 -1.15 -25.32
N ALA A 377 -12.66 -1.16 -26.49
CA ALA A 377 -13.33 -1.11 -27.78
C ALA A 377 -13.77 -2.50 -28.20
N GLU A 378 -15.01 -2.62 -28.71
CA GLU A 378 -15.56 -3.88 -29.24
C GLU A 378 -15.34 -5.09 -28.31
N LEU A 379 -15.46 -4.87 -26.99
CA LEU A 379 -15.29 -5.92 -25.99
C LEU A 379 -16.34 -7.01 -26.16
N ALA A 380 -15.91 -8.24 -26.42
CA ALA A 380 -16.72 -9.45 -26.40
C ALA A 380 -16.25 -10.36 -25.25
N GLY A 381 -17.15 -10.65 -24.32
CA GLY A 381 -16.82 -11.39 -23.10
C GLY A 381 -16.20 -10.49 -22.03
N GLU A 382 -15.05 -10.85 -21.49
CA GLU A 382 -14.41 -10.09 -20.39
C GLU A 382 -13.03 -9.57 -20.78
N ALA A 383 -12.67 -8.42 -20.17
CA ALA A 383 -11.32 -7.87 -20.21
C ALA A 383 -10.96 -7.24 -18.87
N SER A 384 -9.69 -7.28 -18.55
CA SER A 384 -9.14 -6.61 -17.38
C SER A 384 -7.75 -6.07 -17.71
N GLU A 385 -7.48 -4.83 -17.31
CA GLU A 385 -6.18 -4.19 -17.47
C GLU A 385 -5.69 -3.71 -16.12
N GLU A 386 -4.50 -4.13 -15.74
CA GLU A 386 -3.77 -3.64 -14.59
C GLU A 386 -2.63 -2.73 -15.07
N PHE A 387 -2.67 -1.47 -14.68
CA PHE A 387 -1.72 -0.48 -15.16
C PHE A 387 -0.37 -0.62 -14.42
N LYS A 388 0.71 -0.80 -15.17
CA LYS A 388 2.09 -0.79 -14.65
C LYS A 388 2.44 0.56 -14.03
N SER A 389 1.93 1.64 -14.63
CA SER A 389 1.97 3.00 -14.09
C SER A 389 0.54 3.44 -13.82
N TYR A 390 0.24 3.93 -12.64
CA TYR A 390 -1.09 4.42 -12.30
C TYR A 390 -1.56 5.51 -13.27
N ILE A 391 -2.86 5.50 -13.60
CA ILE A 391 -3.49 6.60 -14.33
C ILE A 391 -3.94 7.67 -13.34
N GLY A 392 -3.59 8.92 -13.61
CA GLY A 392 -3.89 10.07 -12.76
C GLY A 392 -2.70 11.02 -12.62
N PRO A 393 -2.65 11.91 -11.61
CA PRO A 393 -3.63 12.04 -10.54
C PRO A 393 -4.96 12.65 -11.00
N PHE A 394 -6.06 12.16 -10.43
CA PHE A 394 -7.35 12.82 -10.49
C PHE A 394 -7.51 13.66 -9.21
N PRO A 395 -7.69 14.96 -9.27
CA PRO A 395 -7.77 15.84 -8.11
C PRO A 395 -9.05 15.58 -7.29
N ALA A 396 -9.11 16.17 -6.09
CA ALA A 396 -10.32 16.21 -5.29
C ALA A 396 -11.52 16.72 -6.09
N LYS A 397 -12.74 16.31 -5.69
CA LYS A 397 -14.00 16.70 -6.32
C LYS A 397 -14.07 16.35 -7.80
N THR A 398 -13.50 15.19 -8.17
CA THR A 398 -13.59 14.61 -9.49
C THR A 398 -14.57 13.44 -9.45
N ASP A 399 -15.59 13.47 -10.31
CA ASP A 399 -16.42 12.28 -10.59
C ASP A 399 -15.67 11.33 -11.52
N VAL A 400 -15.67 10.03 -11.22
CA VAL A 400 -15.11 8.95 -12.05
C VAL A 400 -16.19 7.89 -12.23
N TRP A 401 -16.49 7.52 -13.47
CA TRP A 401 -17.55 6.55 -13.73
C TRP A 401 -17.36 5.79 -15.05
N THR A 402 -18.20 4.78 -15.24
CA THR A 402 -18.16 3.93 -16.42
C THR A 402 -19.47 4.02 -17.18
N GLN A 403 -19.37 4.15 -18.52
CA GLN A 403 -20.51 4.06 -19.46
C GLN A 403 -20.28 2.94 -20.46
N ALA A 404 -21.34 2.42 -21.05
CA ALA A 404 -21.23 1.53 -22.19
C ALA A 404 -22.18 1.93 -23.30
N LEU A 405 -21.74 1.69 -24.54
CA LEU A 405 -22.59 1.76 -25.73
C LEU A 405 -23.11 0.35 -26.01
N GLY A 406 -24.41 0.19 -25.89
CA GLY A 406 -25.06 -1.11 -26.04
C GLY A 406 -24.92 -1.71 -27.43
N PRO A 407 -24.64 -3.01 -27.52
CA PRO A 407 -24.58 -3.73 -28.83
C PRO A 407 -25.98 -3.92 -29.40
N THR A 408 -26.06 -4.35 -30.66
CA THR A 408 -27.33 -4.71 -31.29
C THR A 408 -28.10 -5.72 -30.42
N GLY A 409 -29.35 -5.39 -30.11
CA GLY A 409 -30.22 -6.19 -29.25
C GLY A 409 -29.94 -6.09 -27.75
N GLY A 410 -29.16 -5.08 -27.29
CA GLY A 410 -28.84 -4.85 -25.89
C GLY A 410 -27.96 -5.94 -25.25
N ALA A 411 -27.37 -5.68 -24.11
CA ALA A 411 -26.63 -6.67 -23.32
C ALA A 411 -26.55 -6.28 -21.84
N ALA A 412 -26.40 -7.28 -20.97
CA ALA A 412 -25.93 -7.07 -19.63
C ALA A 412 -24.43 -6.72 -19.66
N ILE A 413 -24.06 -5.62 -19.01
CA ILE A 413 -22.67 -5.14 -18.98
C ILE A 413 -22.31 -4.83 -17.54
N SER A 414 -21.16 -5.33 -17.08
CA SER A 414 -20.57 -4.98 -15.80
C SER A 414 -19.20 -4.35 -16.00
N ALA A 415 -18.83 -3.48 -15.07
CA ALA A 415 -17.50 -2.87 -15.04
C ALA A 415 -17.02 -2.66 -13.62
N ALA A 416 -15.71 -2.64 -13.46
CA ALA A 416 -15.07 -2.34 -12.19
C ALA A 416 -13.79 -1.54 -12.39
N PHE A 417 -13.41 -0.78 -11.36
CA PHE A 417 -12.13 -0.09 -11.30
C PHE A 417 -11.63 0.03 -9.87
N ASP A 418 -10.31 0.00 -9.71
CA ASP A 418 -9.65 0.16 -8.42
C ASP A 418 -8.96 1.54 -8.37
N VAL A 419 -9.27 2.29 -7.33
CA VAL A 419 -8.74 3.63 -7.09
C VAL A 419 -7.88 3.62 -5.83
N VAL A 420 -6.69 4.20 -5.92
CA VAL A 420 -5.83 4.48 -4.77
C VAL A 420 -5.96 5.95 -4.43
N LEU A 421 -6.49 6.24 -3.25
CA LEU A 421 -6.59 7.60 -2.71
C LEU A 421 -5.32 7.92 -1.92
N VAL A 422 -4.81 9.12 -2.11
CA VAL A 422 -3.71 9.69 -1.30
C VAL A 422 -4.06 11.13 -0.94
N PRO A 423 -3.52 11.70 0.15
CA PRO A 423 -3.67 13.13 0.46
C PRO A 423 -3.20 14.01 -0.71
N GLU A 424 -3.81 15.18 -0.88
CA GLU A 424 -3.37 16.19 -1.85
C GLU A 424 -2.02 16.80 -1.49
#